data_691b63dea7451469c2880f83df3339d5
#
_entry.id   691b63dea7451469c2880f83df3339d5
#
_cell.length_a   1.000
_cell.length_b   1.000
_cell.length_c   1.000
_cell.angle_alpha   90.00
_cell.angle_beta   90.00
_cell.angle_gamma   90.00
#
_symmetry.space_group_name_H-M   'P 1'
#
loop_
_entity.id
_entity.type
_entity.pdbx_description
1 polymer ?
#
loop_
_entity_poly.entity_id
_entity_poly.type
_entity_poly.pdbx_seq_one_letter_code
_entity_poly.pdbx_strand_id
1 'polypeptide(L)'
;MFLIIVAPLITTQPRGGPVTEGDNVTLSCNASGNPVPTITWTRNGSVLISSVPRISFRAESRELTITTIDTADSGEYQCVANNSVGNDTSDAATIDVQCKYRLCVCFSISTYSVWVHMSFMVSVCVGPINFRGTK
;
A
#
# COMPACT_ATOMS: atom_id res chain seq x y z
N MET A 1 -29.09 -11.54 31.27
CA MET A 1 -28.40 -10.62 30.34
C MET A 1 -27.83 -11.44 29.20
N PHE A 2 -28.38 -11.32 28.02
CA PHE A 2 -27.89 -12.05 26.85
C PHE A 2 -26.81 -11.24 26.16
N LEU A 3 -25.57 -11.77 26.08
CA LEU A 3 -24.49 -11.19 25.33
C LEU A 3 -24.69 -11.56 23.85
N ILE A 4 -25.01 -10.55 23.02
CA ILE A 4 -25.10 -10.74 21.58
C ILE A 4 -23.69 -10.62 21.01
N ILE A 5 -23.13 -11.72 20.55
CA ILE A 5 -21.86 -11.75 19.81
C ILE A 5 -22.16 -11.73 18.32
N VAL A 6 -21.44 -10.86 17.58
CA VAL A 6 -21.62 -10.63 16.15
C VAL A 6 -20.28 -10.69 15.46
N ALA A 7 -20.18 -11.52 14.43
CA ALA A 7 -18.98 -11.58 13.59
C ALA A 7 -18.68 -10.23 12.93
N PRO A 8 -17.41 -9.92 12.60
CA PRO A 8 -17.07 -8.71 11.89
C PRO A 8 -17.73 -8.63 10.51
N LEU A 9 -18.13 -7.43 10.14
CA LEU A 9 -18.61 -7.08 8.81
C LEU A 9 -17.99 -5.76 8.39
N ILE A 10 -17.27 -5.76 7.27
CA ILE A 10 -16.70 -4.54 6.70
C ILE A 10 -17.83 -3.64 6.22
N THR A 11 -17.89 -2.44 6.76
CA THR A 11 -18.91 -1.42 6.44
C THR A 11 -18.39 -0.33 5.53
N THR A 12 -17.08 -0.09 5.54
CA THR A 12 -16.40 0.85 4.65
C THR A 12 -15.24 0.15 3.97
N GLN A 13 -15.30 0.09 2.65
CA GLN A 13 -14.26 -0.52 1.81
C GLN A 13 -13.16 0.49 1.51
N PRO A 14 -11.87 0.11 1.57
CA PRO A 14 -10.79 0.97 1.11
C PRO A 14 -10.88 1.20 -0.40
N ARG A 15 -10.51 2.38 -0.84
CA ARG A 15 -10.54 2.76 -2.26
C ARG A 15 -9.14 3.10 -2.73
N GLY A 16 -8.67 2.36 -3.72
CA GLY A 16 -7.43 2.62 -4.44
C GLY A 16 -7.64 3.46 -5.68
N GLY A 17 -6.60 3.57 -6.48
CA GLY A 17 -6.59 4.26 -7.75
C GLY A 17 -5.18 4.68 -8.15
N PRO A 18 -5.05 5.39 -9.29
CA PRO A 18 -3.77 5.95 -9.70
C PRO A 18 -3.37 7.10 -8.77
N VAL A 19 -2.11 7.10 -8.37
CA VAL A 19 -1.50 8.10 -7.46
C VAL A 19 -0.17 8.53 -8.05
N THR A 20 0.20 9.78 -7.87
CA THR A 20 1.50 10.28 -8.32
C THR A 20 2.57 10.02 -7.27
N GLU A 21 3.74 9.60 -7.71
CA GLU A 21 4.93 9.44 -6.85
C GLU A 21 5.19 10.70 -6.04
N GLY A 22 5.45 10.55 -4.75
CA GLY A 22 5.68 11.63 -3.80
C GLY A 22 4.42 12.17 -3.10
N ASP A 23 3.24 11.78 -3.54
CA ASP A 23 1.98 12.15 -2.88
C ASP A 23 1.75 11.36 -1.59
N ASN A 24 0.76 11.78 -0.81
CA ASN A 24 0.30 11.04 0.36
C ASN A 24 -1.01 10.33 0.04
N VAL A 25 -1.13 9.09 0.48
CA VAL A 25 -2.33 8.27 0.29
C VAL A 25 -2.90 7.88 1.64
N THR A 26 -4.22 8.00 1.79
CA THR A 26 -4.94 7.50 2.96
C THR A 26 -6.03 6.55 2.50
N LEU A 27 -5.98 5.33 3.00
CA LEU A 27 -7.01 4.32 2.84
C LEU A 27 -7.82 4.22 4.12
N SER A 28 -9.14 4.16 3.99
CA SER A 28 -10.06 4.04 5.13
C SER A 28 -10.79 2.72 5.08
N CYS A 29 -10.92 2.08 6.23
CA CYS A 29 -11.65 0.85 6.42
C CYS A 29 -12.43 0.92 7.73
N ASN A 30 -13.67 0.49 7.73
CA ASN A 30 -14.46 0.39 8.94
C ASN A 30 -15.20 -0.95 8.97
N ALA A 31 -15.40 -1.46 10.17
CA ALA A 31 -16.12 -2.70 10.39
C ALA A 31 -17.03 -2.61 11.62
N SER A 32 -18.14 -3.31 11.56
CA SER A 32 -19.04 -3.54 12.69
C SER A 32 -18.86 -4.95 13.23
N GLY A 33 -19.22 -5.16 14.47
CA GLY A 33 -19.16 -6.47 15.14
C GLY A 33 -19.21 -6.32 16.65
N ASN A 34 -19.46 -7.39 17.34
CA ASN A 34 -19.45 -7.41 18.80
C ASN A 34 -18.81 -8.73 19.31
N PRO A 35 -17.66 -8.66 19.98
CA PRO A 35 -16.86 -7.47 20.35
C PRO A 35 -16.40 -6.63 19.16
N VAL A 36 -16.09 -5.35 19.43
CA VAL A 36 -15.58 -4.42 18.38
C VAL A 36 -14.38 -5.04 17.68
N PRO A 37 -14.40 -5.17 16.35
CA PRO A 37 -13.30 -5.78 15.62
C PRO A 37 -12.01 -4.94 15.65
N THR A 38 -10.89 -5.62 15.67
CA THR A 38 -9.57 -5.01 15.40
C THR A 38 -9.31 -5.03 13.89
N ILE A 39 -8.75 -3.94 13.37
CA ILE A 39 -8.39 -3.81 11.97
C ILE A 39 -6.89 -4.02 11.79
N THR A 40 -6.55 -4.86 10.82
CA THR A 40 -5.18 -5.03 10.33
C THR A 40 -5.16 -4.81 8.83
N TRP A 41 -4.03 -4.32 8.32
CA TRP A 41 -3.86 -4.06 6.90
C TRP A 41 -2.90 -5.05 6.27
N THR A 42 -3.18 -5.44 5.04
CA THR A 42 -2.31 -6.29 4.22
C THR A 42 -1.99 -5.62 2.90
N ARG A 43 -0.81 -5.88 2.37
CA ARG A 43 -0.40 -5.52 1.02
C ARG A 43 0.07 -6.76 0.28
N ASN A 44 -0.53 -7.05 -0.87
CA ASN A 44 -0.26 -8.25 -1.65
C ASN A 44 -0.29 -9.53 -0.80
N GLY A 45 -1.23 -9.61 0.14
CA GLY A 45 -1.40 -10.74 1.06
C GLY A 45 -0.49 -10.75 2.29
N SER A 46 0.47 -9.84 2.40
CA SER A 46 1.38 -9.74 3.56
C SER A 46 0.92 -8.67 4.54
N VAL A 47 0.94 -8.97 5.83
CA VAL A 47 0.54 -8.03 6.89
C VAL A 47 1.47 -6.81 6.90
N LEU A 48 0.87 -5.62 6.87
CA LEU A 48 1.59 -4.36 7.04
C LEU A 48 1.80 -4.08 8.53
N ILE A 49 3.04 -3.80 8.88
CA ILE A 49 3.42 -3.35 10.22
C ILE A 49 4.02 -1.94 10.13
N SER A 50 3.80 -1.14 11.15
CA SER A 50 4.33 0.23 11.23
C SER A 50 5.84 0.27 11.51
N SER A 51 6.63 -0.53 10.78
CA SER A 51 8.09 -0.55 10.89
C SER A 51 8.77 0.45 9.95
N VAL A 52 8.03 1.01 9.01
CA VAL A 52 8.53 2.00 8.05
C VAL A 52 8.00 3.37 8.43
N PRO A 53 8.85 4.40 8.57
CA PRO A 53 8.42 5.74 9.02
C PRO A 53 7.33 6.39 8.14
N ARG A 54 7.21 5.95 6.88
CA ARG A 54 6.23 6.46 5.92
C ARG A 54 4.84 5.85 6.08
N ILE A 55 4.71 4.74 6.80
CA ILE A 55 3.43 4.06 7.02
C ILE A 55 2.96 4.35 8.44
N SER A 56 1.76 4.90 8.54
CA SER A 56 1.12 5.19 9.83
C SER A 56 -0.32 4.71 9.84
N PHE A 57 -0.75 4.26 11.01
CA PHE A 57 -2.12 3.85 11.26
C PHE A 57 -2.78 4.85 12.23
N ARG A 58 -4.01 5.25 11.92
CA ARG A 58 -4.82 6.16 12.75
C ARG A 58 -6.17 5.53 13.06
N ALA A 59 -6.89 6.12 14.01
CA ALA A 59 -8.24 5.72 14.40
C ALA A 59 -8.36 4.20 14.65
N GLU A 60 -7.50 3.66 15.51
CA GLU A 60 -7.45 2.22 15.82
C GLU A 60 -7.22 1.34 14.56
N SER A 61 -6.28 1.76 13.73
CA SER A 61 -5.94 1.13 12.45
C SER A 61 -7.03 1.19 11.37
N ARG A 62 -8.08 2.00 11.56
CA ARG A 62 -9.12 2.20 10.53
C ARG A 62 -8.64 3.05 9.35
N GLU A 63 -7.58 3.80 9.55
CA GLU A 63 -6.94 4.60 8.50
C GLU A 63 -5.47 4.18 8.34
N LEU A 64 -5.13 3.81 7.11
CA LEU A 64 -3.75 3.58 6.69
C LEU A 64 -3.30 4.78 5.88
N THR A 65 -2.26 5.48 6.34
CA THR A 65 -1.66 6.60 5.61
C THR A 65 -0.24 6.22 5.18
N ILE A 66 0.03 6.40 3.90
CA ILE A 66 1.36 6.25 3.30
C ILE A 66 1.79 7.63 2.84
N THR A 67 2.86 8.16 3.43
CA THR A 67 3.43 9.46 3.05
C THR A 67 4.54 9.29 2.04
N THR A 68 4.65 10.23 1.09
CA THR A 68 5.68 10.22 0.05
C THR A 68 5.71 8.86 -0.66
N ILE A 69 4.58 8.49 -1.25
CA ILE A 69 4.41 7.18 -1.89
C ILE A 69 5.42 6.98 -3.03
N ASP A 70 5.94 5.79 -3.15
CA ASP A 70 6.92 5.38 -4.16
C ASP A 70 6.31 4.33 -5.09
N THR A 71 6.86 4.16 -6.27
CA THR A 71 6.46 3.10 -7.22
C THR A 71 6.53 1.70 -6.62
N ALA A 72 7.46 1.45 -5.69
CA ALA A 72 7.54 0.20 -4.93
C ALA A 72 6.35 -0.03 -3.98
N ASP A 73 5.55 1.00 -3.69
CA ASP A 73 4.36 0.89 -2.86
C ASP A 73 3.11 0.50 -3.67
N SER A 74 3.20 0.40 -5.00
CA SER A 74 2.13 -0.10 -5.84
C SER A 74 1.73 -1.52 -5.42
N GLY A 75 0.45 -1.80 -5.44
CA GLY A 75 -0.06 -3.12 -5.08
C GLY A 75 -1.50 -3.11 -4.62
N GLU A 76 -1.95 -4.26 -4.15
CA GLU A 76 -3.29 -4.48 -3.64
C GLU A 76 -3.30 -4.39 -2.11
N TYR A 77 -4.10 -3.45 -1.61
CA TYR A 77 -4.26 -3.21 -0.17
C TYR A 77 -5.63 -3.69 0.28
N GLN A 78 -5.66 -4.43 1.36
CA GLN A 78 -6.89 -4.91 1.98
C GLN A 78 -6.82 -4.67 3.49
N CYS A 79 -7.98 -4.47 4.11
CA CYS A 79 -8.10 -4.51 5.55
C CYS A 79 -8.80 -5.80 5.98
N VAL A 80 -8.38 -6.31 7.12
CA VAL A 80 -8.95 -7.48 7.77
C VAL A 80 -9.48 -7.06 9.14
N ALA A 81 -10.78 -7.23 9.32
CA ALA A 81 -11.45 -7.02 10.60
C ALA A 81 -11.55 -8.35 11.34
N ASN A 82 -11.13 -8.40 12.59
CA ASN A 82 -11.11 -9.62 13.38
C ASN A 82 -11.65 -9.40 14.79
N ASN A 83 -12.47 -10.31 15.28
CA ASN A 83 -12.88 -10.42 16.68
C ASN A 83 -12.88 -11.87 17.14
N SER A 84 -13.35 -12.14 18.35
CA SER A 84 -13.40 -13.51 18.93
C SER A 84 -14.32 -14.47 18.20
N VAL A 85 -15.21 -13.98 17.33
CA VAL A 85 -16.23 -14.78 16.61
C VAL A 85 -15.77 -15.14 15.20
N GLY A 86 -14.99 -14.27 14.56
CA GLY A 86 -14.56 -14.49 13.18
C GLY A 86 -13.81 -13.30 12.61
N ASN A 87 -13.69 -13.31 11.29
CA ASN A 87 -13.03 -12.23 10.54
C ASN A 87 -13.79 -11.92 9.26
N ASP A 88 -13.56 -10.73 8.74
CA ASP A 88 -14.02 -10.30 7.42
C ASP A 88 -12.89 -9.54 6.73
N THR A 89 -12.75 -9.71 5.42
CA THR A 89 -11.69 -9.09 4.62
C THR A 89 -12.34 -8.20 3.56
N SER A 90 -11.80 -6.99 3.41
CA SER A 90 -12.27 -6.04 2.41
C SER A 90 -11.96 -6.48 0.98
N ASP A 91 -12.62 -5.84 0.03
CA ASP A 91 -12.17 -5.87 -1.36
C ASP A 91 -10.76 -5.28 -1.48
N ALA A 92 -10.04 -5.69 -2.52
CA ALA A 92 -8.72 -5.18 -2.79
C ALA A 92 -8.78 -3.73 -3.32
N ALA A 93 -8.09 -2.83 -2.65
CA ALA A 93 -7.84 -1.47 -3.11
C ALA A 93 -6.51 -1.44 -3.85
N THR A 94 -6.53 -1.42 -5.16
CA THR A 94 -5.32 -1.35 -5.97
C THR A 94 -4.80 0.08 -6.01
N ILE A 95 -3.56 0.28 -5.55
CA ILE A 95 -2.82 1.53 -5.69
C ILE A 95 -1.83 1.36 -6.84
N ASP A 96 -1.96 2.22 -7.84
CA ASP A 96 -1.06 2.30 -8.99
C ASP A 96 -0.26 3.61 -8.91
N VAL A 97 1.00 3.50 -8.49
CA VAL A 97 1.86 4.68 -8.34
C VAL A 97 2.51 5.01 -9.67
N GLN A 98 2.13 6.16 -10.20
CA GLN A 98 2.66 6.69 -11.45
C GLN A 98 3.83 7.63 -11.19
N CYS A 99 4.89 7.51 -11.98
CA CYS A 99 6.02 8.39 -11.89
C CYS A 99 5.62 9.86 -12.12
N LYS A 100 6.15 10.75 -11.30
CA LYS A 100 5.89 12.20 -11.36
C LYS A 100 6.36 12.84 -12.66
N TYR A 101 7.33 12.24 -13.34
CA TYR A 101 7.90 12.75 -14.59
C TYR A 101 7.56 11.84 -15.77
N ARG A 102 7.15 12.42 -16.89
CA ARG A 102 6.74 11.71 -18.13
C ARG A 102 7.85 10.83 -18.74
N LEU A 103 9.07 10.90 -18.23
CA LEU A 103 10.24 10.16 -18.69
C LEU A 103 10.81 9.29 -17.57
N CYS A 104 9.96 8.48 -16.93
CA CYS A 104 10.46 7.36 -16.13
C CYS A 104 10.81 6.22 -17.09
N VAL A 105 12.08 6.06 -17.40
CA VAL A 105 12.56 4.92 -18.16
C VAL A 105 13.04 3.87 -17.18
N CYS A 106 12.32 2.76 -17.07
CA CYS A 106 12.77 1.60 -16.35
C CYS A 106 13.76 0.84 -17.24
N PHE A 107 15.06 0.94 -16.94
CA PHE A 107 16.06 0.09 -17.58
C PHE A 107 16.19 -1.22 -16.81
N SER A 108 15.83 -2.33 -17.44
CA SER A 108 16.25 -3.65 -16.99
C SER A 108 17.65 -3.90 -17.53
N ILE A 109 18.67 -3.73 -16.68
CA ILE A 109 20.02 -4.13 -17.04
C ILE A 109 20.13 -5.63 -16.72
N SER A 110 20.00 -6.45 -17.76
CA SER A 110 20.33 -7.87 -17.68
C SER A 110 21.83 -8.02 -17.95
N THR A 111 22.63 -8.08 -16.89
CA THR A 111 24.04 -8.44 -17.05
C THR A 111 24.14 -9.95 -17.16
N TYR A 112 24.40 -10.43 -18.35
CA TYR A 112 24.80 -11.81 -18.58
C TYR A 112 26.23 -11.99 -18.04
N SER A 113 26.33 -12.45 -16.81
CA SER A 113 27.56 -13.00 -16.28
C SER A 113 27.40 -14.51 -16.19
N VAL A 114 28.32 -15.25 -16.79
CA VAL A 114 28.26 -16.69 -17.08
C VAL A 114 28.25 -17.59 -15.82
N TRP A 115 28.31 -16.99 -14.60
CA TRP A 115 28.51 -17.81 -13.39
C TRP A 115 27.62 -17.47 -12.20
N VAL A 116 26.71 -16.49 -12.25
CA VAL A 116 25.77 -16.24 -11.13
C VAL A 116 24.43 -15.73 -11.66
N HIS A 117 23.36 -16.50 -11.47
CA HIS A 117 21.98 -16.03 -11.62
C HIS A 117 21.62 -15.06 -10.49
N MET A 118 21.96 -13.81 -10.63
CA MET A 118 21.38 -12.73 -9.83
C MET A 118 20.78 -11.69 -10.79
N SER A 119 19.47 -11.77 -10.98
CA SER A 119 18.72 -10.72 -11.65
C SER A 119 18.48 -9.58 -10.66
N PHE A 120 19.27 -8.52 -10.75
CA PHE A 120 18.95 -7.25 -10.06
C PHE A 120 18.06 -6.41 -10.97
N MET A 121 16.80 -6.24 -10.61
CA MET A 121 15.98 -5.18 -11.18
C MET A 121 16.30 -3.89 -10.42
N VAL A 122 17.05 -3.00 -11.05
CA VAL A 122 17.24 -1.64 -10.55
C VAL A 122 16.30 -0.74 -11.33
N SER A 123 15.23 -0.32 -10.71
CA SER A 123 14.38 0.75 -11.25
C SER A 123 15.02 2.08 -10.90
N VAL A 124 15.61 2.75 -11.86
CA VAL A 124 16.15 4.11 -11.71
C VAL A 124 15.18 5.08 -12.36
N CYS A 125 14.51 5.89 -11.56
CA CYS A 125 13.77 7.03 -12.05
C CYS A 125 14.72 8.19 -12.28
N VAL A 126 15.00 8.54 -13.54
CA VAL A 126 15.82 9.70 -13.90
C VAL A 126 14.87 10.88 -14.15
N GLY A 127 14.90 11.88 -13.25
CA GLY A 127 14.19 13.14 -13.44
C GLY A 127 14.78 13.96 -14.61
N PRO A 128 14.06 14.99 -15.10
CA PRO A 128 14.51 15.78 -16.23
C PRO A 128 15.80 16.49 -15.90
N ILE A 129 16.82 16.27 -16.74
CA ILE A 129 18.05 17.03 -16.71
C ILE A 129 17.73 18.44 -17.23
N ASN A 130 17.70 19.43 -16.34
CA ASN A 130 17.60 20.82 -16.75
C ASN A 130 18.92 21.24 -17.41
N PHE A 131 18.97 21.16 -18.72
CA PHE A 131 19.99 21.88 -19.47
C PHE A 131 19.66 23.38 -19.38
N ARG A 132 20.25 24.09 -18.41
CA ARG A 132 20.41 25.54 -18.54
C ARG A 132 21.42 25.76 -19.62
N GLY A 133 20.97 26.11 -20.80
CA GLY A 133 21.84 26.67 -21.82
C GLY A 133 22.42 27.99 -21.30
N THR A 134 23.68 27.99 -21.01
CA THR A 134 24.43 29.25 -20.89
C THR A 134 24.64 29.77 -22.29
N LYS A 135 24.13 30.98 -22.54
CA LYS A 135 24.57 31.79 -23.68
C LYS A 135 26.00 32.20 -23.48
#